data_2f403c4b50f0c201eb100b7289ffd369
#
_entry.id   2f403c4b50f0c201eb100b7289ffd369
#
_cell.length_a   1.000
_cell.length_b   1.000
_cell.length_c   1.000
_cell.angle_alpha   90.00
_cell.angle_beta   90.00
_cell.angle_gamma   90.00
#
_symmetry.space_group_name_H-M   'P 1'
#
loop_
_entity.id
_entity.type
_entity.pdbx_description
1 polymer ?
#
loop_
_entity_poly.entity_id
_entity_poly.type
_entity_poly.pdbx_seq_one_letter_code
_entity_poly.pdbx_strand_id
1 'polypeptide(L)'
;QEGIDITNRFFKAIDILRANKKIRGLQTFTRAHNFNRWNMVTVRNDPEHGYLKPEWIYHLCKDYDVSLKWVFYGTGSFYNNEANN
;
A
#
# COMPACT_ATOMS: atom_id res chain seq x y z
N GLN A 1 4.30 8.34 15.11
CA GLN A 1 4.97 9.20 14.13
C GLN A 1 4.31 9.11 12.78
N GLU A 2 4.25 10.23 12.11
CA GLU A 2 3.52 10.34 10.83
C GLU A 2 4.05 9.41 9.75
N GLY A 3 5.38 9.32 9.61
CA GLY A 3 5.99 8.46 8.60
C GLY A 3 5.72 6.99 8.85
N ILE A 4 5.75 6.56 10.11
CA ILE A 4 5.45 5.19 10.50
C ILE A 4 3.98 4.89 10.21
N ASP A 5 3.09 5.84 10.51
CA ASP A 5 1.66 5.65 10.27
C ASP A 5 1.36 5.48 8.77
N ILE A 6 2.02 6.26 7.91
CA ILE A 6 1.85 6.13 6.46
C ILE A 6 2.35 4.76 6.01
N THR A 7 3.51 4.33 6.50
CA THR A 7 4.07 3.01 6.16
C THR A 7 3.13 1.90 6.59
N ASN A 8 2.62 1.95 7.79
CA ASN A 8 1.71 0.94 8.30
C ASN A 8 0.41 0.91 7.49
N ARG A 9 -0.11 2.07 7.09
CA ARG A 9 -1.31 2.11 6.26
C ARG A 9 -1.05 1.58 4.86
N PHE A 10 0.14 1.81 4.30
CA PHE A 10 0.49 1.21 3.02
C PHE A 10 0.36 -0.32 3.06
N PHE A 11 0.95 -0.94 4.08
CA PHE A 11 0.90 -2.40 4.19
C PHE A 11 -0.48 -2.90 4.59
N LYS A 12 -1.23 -2.11 5.35
CA LYS A 12 -2.63 -2.42 5.60
C LYS A 12 -3.45 -2.40 4.32
N ALA A 13 -3.13 -1.46 3.41
CA ALA A 13 -3.79 -1.42 2.10
C ALA A 13 -3.51 -2.69 1.30
N ILE A 14 -2.27 -3.19 1.33
CA ILE A 14 -1.93 -4.46 0.68
C ILE A 14 -2.78 -5.60 1.25
N ASP A 15 -2.94 -5.65 2.57
CA ASP A 15 -3.75 -6.67 3.21
C ASP A 15 -5.24 -6.55 2.82
N ILE A 16 -5.75 -5.33 2.72
CA ILE A 16 -7.14 -5.11 2.30
C ILE A 16 -7.34 -5.55 0.85
N LEU A 17 -6.42 -5.20 -0.03
CA LEU A 17 -6.49 -5.61 -1.44
C LEU A 17 -6.45 -7.12 -1.57
N ARG A 18 -5.65 -7.78 -0.75
CA ARG A 18 -5.60 -9.23 -0.71
C ARG A 18 -6.92 -9.81 -0.24
N ALA A 19 -7.49 -9.26 0.83
CA ALA A 19 -8.78 -9.70 1.35
C ALA A 19 -9.89 -9.52 0.32
N ASN A 20 -9.81 -8.47 -0.48
CA ASN A 20 -10.78 -8.18 -1.55
C ASN A 20 -10.45 -8.92 -2.85
N LYS A 21 -9.46 -9.79 -2.84
CA LYS A 21 -9.06 -10.61 -3.99
C LYS A 21 -8.56 -9.80 -5.19
N LYS A 22 -8.08 -8.59 -4.95
CA LYS A 22 -7.46 -7.77 -5.99
C LYS A 22 -6.03 -8.20 -6.29
N ILE A 23 -5.34 -8.73 -5.27
CA ILE A 23 -4.00 -9.30 -5.38
C ILE A 23 -3.98 -10.58 -4.55
N ARG A 24 -3.03 -11.47 -4.85
CA ARG A 24 -2.86 -12.71 -4.08
C ARG A 24 -2.00 -12.51 -2.84
N GLY A 25 -1.15 -11.49 -2.87
CA GLY A 25 -0.25 -11.17 -1.79
C GLY A 25 0.73 -10.11 -2.24
N LEU A 26 1.72 -9.84 -1.39
CA LEU A 26 2.70 -8.79 -1.67
C LEU A 26 3.45 -9.06 -2.98
N GLN A 27 3.74 -10.32 -3.29
CA GLN A 27 4.46 -10.67 -4.50
C GLN A 27 3.69 -10.33 -5.78
N THR A 28 2.36 -10.34 -5.74
CA THR A 28 1.57 -9.91 -6.90
C THR A 28 1.85 -8.45 -7.20
N PHE A 29 1.86 -7.63 -6.16
CA PHE A 29 2.11 -6.20 -6.31
C PHE A 29 3.54 -5.94 -6.80
N THR A 30 4.53 -6.61 -6.20
CA THR A 30 5.93 -6.36 -6.55
C THR A 30 6.24 -6.83 -7.97
N ARG A 31 5.69 -7.98 -8.40
CA ARG A 31 5.91 -8.48 -9.77
C ARG A 31 5.27 -7.58 -10.81
N ALA A 32 4.06 -7.12 -10.55
CA ALA A 32 3.32 -6.29 -11.50
C ALA A 32 4.06 -4.99 -11.81
N HIS A 33 4.87 -4.51 -10.88
CA HIS A 33 5.53 -3.22 -11.00
C HIS A 33 7.06 -3.34 -11.01
N ASN A 34 7.57 -4.55 -11.07
CA ASN A 34 9.00 -4.83 -11.08
C ASN A 34 9.73 -4.24 -9.86
N PHE A 35 9.11 -4.31 -8.70
CA PHE A 35 9.72 -3.87 -7.45
C PHE A 35 10.45 -5.03 -6.77
N ASN A 36 11.46 -4.68 -5.98
CA ASN A 36 12.18 -5.67 -5.19
C ASN A 36 11.35 -6.03 -3.95
N ARG A 37 10.79 -7.26 -3.95
CA ARG A 37 9.97 -7.74 -2.86
C ARG A 37 10.71 -7.72 -1.52
N TRP A 38 11.99 -8.04 -1.56
CA TRP A 38 12.81 -8.11 -0.34
C TRP A 38 12.92 -6.74 0.33
N ASN A 39 13.12 -5.68 -0.44
CA ASN A 39 13.16 -4.33 0.11
C ASN A 39 11.83 -3.98 0.77
N MET A 40 10.73 -4.36 0.16
CA MET A 40 9.40 -4.05 0.69
C MET A 40 9.14 -4.83 1.97
N VAL A 41 9.53 -6.09 2.04
CA VAL A 41 9.39 -6.90 3.25
C VAL A 41 10.23 -6.31 4.39
N THR A 42 11.43 -5.85 4.08
CA THR A 42 12.30 -5.22 5.07
C THR A 42 11.63 -3.98 5.69
N VAL A 43 11.03 -3.14 4.86
CA VAL A 43 10.31 -1.95 5.35
C VAL A 43 9.11 -2.34 6.21
N ARG A 44 8.36 -3.37 5.78
CA ARG A 44 7.21 -3.84 6.53
C ARG A 44 7.59 -4.33 7.92
N ASN A 45 8.71 -5.04 8.01
CA ASN A 45 9.15 -5.63 9.28
C ASN A 45 9.79 -4.62 10.22
N ASP A 46 10.25 -3.49 9.69
CA ASP A 46 10.88 -2.45 10.50
C ASP A 46 10.50 -1.06 9.96
N PRO A 47 9.24 -0.65 10.14
CA PRO A 47 8.78 0.64 9.60
C PRO A 47 9.53 1.84 10.15
N GLU A 48 10.08 1.71 11.35
CA GLU A 48 10.78 2.80 12.00
C GLU A 48 12.08 3.16 11.29
N HIS A 49 12.76 2.16 10.73
CA HIS A 49 14.06 2.35 10.07
C HIS A 49 13.98 2.16 8.56
N GLY A 50 12.84 1.70 8.07
CA GLY A 50 12.65 1.48 6.64
C GLY A 50 12.29 2.76 5.90
N TYR A 51 12.43 2.72 4.58
CA TYR A 51 12.07 3.84 3.73
C TYR A 51 10.98 3.43 2.76
N LEU A 52 9.80 4.01 2.91
CA LEU A 52 8.67 3.78 2.02
C LEU A 52 8.87 4.62 0.76
N LYS A 53 9.05 3.95 -0.37
CA LYS A 53 9.33 4.66 -1.61
C LYS A 53 8.06 5.27 -2.19
N PRO A 54 8.13 6.52 -2.68
CA PRO A 54 6.96 7.18 -3.26
C PRO A 54 6.32 6.42 -4.42
N GLU A 55 7.13 5.74 -5.24
CA GLU A 55 6.60 4.98 -6.37
C GLU A 55 5.75 3.80 -5.93
N TRP A 56 5.97 3.24 -4.74
CA TRP A 56 5.10 2.19 -4.21
C TRP A 56 3.70 2.73 -3.94
N ILE A 57 3.62 3.93 -3.35
CA ILE A 57 2.34 4.57 -3.08
C ILE A 57 1.65 4.96 -4.39
N TYR A 58 2.42 5.49 -5.34
CA TYR A 58 1.90 5.88 -6.64
C TYR A 58 1.16 4.72 -7.32
N HIS A 59 1.81 3.56 -7.41
CA HIS A 59 1.20 2.42 -8.08
C HIS A 59 0.05 1.81 -7.28
N LEU A 60 0.14 1.85 -5.96
CA LEU A 60 -0.98 1.40 -5.11
C LEU A 60 -2.24 2.20 -5.42
N CYS A 61 -2.10 3.52 -5.51
CA CYS A 61 -3.26 4.39 -5.73
C CYS A 61 -3.72 4.39 -7.17
N LYS A 62 -2.80 4.35 -8.12
CA LYS A 62 -3.13 4.41 -9.55
C LYS A 62 -3.75 3.11 -10.05
N ASP A 63 -3.15 1.97 -9.71
CA ASP A 63 -3.51 0.71 -10.33
C ASP A 63 -4.61 -0.04 -9.59
N TYR A 64 -4.80 0.26 -8.31
CA TYR A 64 -5.79 -0.44 -7.48
C TYR A 64 -6.86 0.50 -6.94
N ASP A 65 -6.87 1.75 -7.37
CA ASP A 65 -7.88 2.75 -7.00
C ASP A 65 -7.92 3.03 -5.49
N VAL A 66 -6.78 2.88 -4.81
CA VAL A 66 -6.69 3.18 -3.39
C VAL A 66 -6.57 4.69 -3.19
N SER A 67 -7.28 5.22 -2.21
CA SER A 67 -7.29 6.66 -1.93
C SER A 67 -5.97 7.11 -1.30
N LEU A 68 -5.31 8.07 -1.94
CA LEU A 68 -4.10 8.68 -1.40
C LEU A 68 -4.36 9.33 -0.05
N LYS A 69 -5.52 9.97 0.09
CA LYS A 69 -5.93 10.59 1.34
C LYS A 69 -6.02 9.56 2.47
N TRP A 70 -6.57 8.38 2.16
CA TRP A 70 -6.65 7.30 3.14
C TRP A 70 -5.26 6.84 3.60
N VAL A 71 -4.33 6.69 2.63
CA VAL A 71 -2.97 6.25 2.96
C VAL A 71 -2.26 7.29 3.83
N PHE A 72 -2.35 8.56 3.47
CA PHE A 72 -1.60 9.62 4.15
C PHE A 72 -2.25 10.07 5.45
N TYR A 73 -3.57 10.19 5.47
CA TYR A 73 -4.26 10.78 6.63
C TYR A 73 -5.09 9.78 7.41
N GLY A 74 -5.34 8.60 6.86
CA GLY A 74 -6.16 7.59 7.53
C GLY A 74 -7.64 7.92 7.59
N THR A 75 -8.10 8.81 6.72
CA THR A 75 -9.50 9.26 6.72
C THR A 75 -10.13 9.05 5.35
N GLY A 76 -11.46 9.03 5.32
CA GLY A 76 -12.20 8.86 4.09
C GLY A 76 -12.30 7.41 3.67
N SER A 77 -12.83 7.18 2.47
CA SER A 77 -13.00 5.84 1.92
C SER A 77 -11.67 5.26 1.47
N PHE A 78 -11.55 3.94 1.59
CA PHE A 78 -10.35 3.25 1.14
C PHE A 78 -10.15 3.37 -0.37
N TYR A 79 -11.22 3.20 -1.15
CA TYR A 79 -11.15 3.36 -2.60
C TYR A 79 -11.59 4.76 -3.02
N ASN A 80 -11.01 5.26 -4.12
CA ASN A 80 -11.41 6.55 -4.68
C ASN A 80 -12.82 6.50 -5.24
N ASN A 81 -13.19 5.39 -5.87
CA ASN A 81 -14.52 5.20 -6.44
C ASN A 81 -15.36 4.34 -5.51
N GLU A 82 -16.19 4.97 -4.69
CA GLU A 82 -17.01 4.28 -3.70
C GLU A 82 -18.04 3.35 -4.34
N ALA A 83 -18.44 3.60 -5.58
CA ALA A 83 -19.39 2.74 -6.28
C ALA A 83 -18.84 1.34 -6.50
N ASN A 84 -17.52 1.17 -6.43
CA ASN A 84 -16.86 -0.11 -6.61
C ASN A 84 -16.52 -0.82 -5.29
N ASN A 85 -16.91 -0.25 -4.21
CA ASN A 85 -16.63 -0.83 -2.89
C ASN A 85 -17.54 -2.01 -2.58
#